data_a8912ecf3b24e9a34135e64df0a7d62e
#
_entry.id   a8912ecf3b24e9a34135e64df0a7d62e
#
_cell.length_a   1.000
_cell.length_b   1.000
_cell.length_c   1.000
_cell.angle_alpha   90.00
_cell.angle_beta   90.00
_cell.angle_gamma   90.00
#
_symmetry.space_group_name_H-M   'P 1'
#
loop_
_entity.id
_entity.type
_entity.pdbx_description
1 polymer ?
#
loop_
_entity_poly.entity_id
_entity_poly.type
_entity_poly.pdbx_seq_one_letter_code
_entity_poly.pdbx_strand_id
1 'polypeptide(L)'
;MIDAHDLASWMIDLAERRLTGVYNATGPDYPLSIGRVLEESKAESGSDAVLNWVPAEFLEQQALQAWQDLPAWVPDVGEYRGFFRVDCRRTVAAGLTCRPLRDTIRETREWAATFTPDHEWRAGLSRARERAALAAWHARQGRP
;
A
#
# COMPACT_ATOMS: atom_id res chain seq x y z
N MET A 1 1.96 1.78 -6.43
CA MET A 1 2.22 2.74 -5.32
C MET A 1 3.47 3.51 -5.68
N ILE A 2 3.53 4.82 -5.44
CA ILE A 2 4.69 5.68 -5.70
C ILE A 2 4.87 6.61 -4.50
N ASP A 3 6.10 6.95 -4.18
CA ASP A 3 6.41 7.99 -3.20
C ASP A 3 6.05 9.38 -3.76
N ALA A 4 5.43 10.20 -2.94
CA ALA A 4 4.98 11.53 -3.35
C ALA A 4 6.16 12.46 -3.69
N HIS A 5 7.28 12.35 -2.98
CA HIS A 5 8.46 13.14 -3.25
C HIS A 5 9.15 12.73 -4.55
N ASP A 6 9.22 11.42 -4.84
CA ASP A 6 9.78 10.91 -6.09
C ASP A 6 8.95 11.39 -7.28
N LEU A 7 7.62 11.30 -7.16
CA LEU A 7 6.70 11.80 -8.19
C LEU A 7 6.85 13.31 -8.38
N ALA A 8 6.85 14.09 -7.31
CA ALA A 8 6.96 15.54 -7.37
C ALA A 8 8.29 16.00 -8.00
N SER A 9 9.40 15.41 -7.55
CA SER A 9 10.73 15.72 -8.09
C SER A 9 10.82 15.42 -9.57
N TRP A 10 10.29 14.26 -10.00
CA TRP A 10 10.27 13.89 -11.41
C TRP A 10 9.36 14.81 -12.24
N MET A 11 8.20 15.24 -11.71
CA MET A 11 7.33 16.20 -12.41
C MET A 11 8.01 17.55 -12.62
N ILE A 12 8.81 18.02 -11.65
CA ILE A 12 9.60 19.24 -11.77
C ILE A 12 10.67 19.07 -12.86
N ASP A 13 11.42 17.95 -12.84
CA ASP A 13 12.42 17.64 -13.87
C ASP A 13 11.81 17.60 -15.27
N LEU A 14 10.64 16.99 -15.46
CA LEU A 14 9.93 17.03 -16.74
C LEU A 14 9.61 18.46 -17.20
N ALA A 15 9.16 19.30 -16.28
CA ALA A 15 8.83 20.70 -16.58
C ALA A 15 10.08 21.50 -16.97
N GLU A 16 11.19 21.37 -16.24
CA GLU A 16 12.46 22.00 -16.54
C GLU A 16 13.03 21.58 -17.90
N ARG A 17 12.94 20.28 -18.22
CA ARG A 17 13.34 19.71 -19.51
C ARG A 17 12.32 19.93 -20.63
N ARG A 18 11.19 20.56 -20.35
CA ARG A 18 10.07 20.79 -21.28
C ARG A 18 9.59 19.52 -21.96
N LEU A 19 9.61 18.38 -21.24
CA LEU A 19 9.10 17.12 -21.73
C LEU A 19 7.60 17.03 -21.48
N THR A 20 6.86 16.74 -22.54
CA THR A 20 5.40 16.59 -22.50
C THR A 20 4.99 15.18 -22.87
N GLY A 21 3.82 14.74 -22.40
CA GLY A 21 3.26 13.43 -22.75
C GLY A 21 2.33 12.89 -21.69
N VAL A 22 1.80 11.71 -21.98
CA VAL A 22 1.01 10.92 -21.04
C VAL A 22 1.91 9.81 -20.49
N TYR A 23 1.98 9.71 -19.17
CA TYR A 23 2.84 8.79 -18.46
C TYR A 23 2.06 8.04 -17.38
N ASN A 24 2.28 6.75 -17.27
CA ASN A 24 1.82 5.97 -16.12
C ASN A 24 2.84 6.14 -14.98
N ALA A 25 2.64 7.14 -14.13
CA ALA A 25 3.55 7.46 -13.04
C ALA A 25 3.15 6.70 -11.78
N THR A 26 3.52 5.45 -11.71
CA THR A 26 3.44 4.63 -10.50
C THR A 26 4.76 3.88 -10.31
N GLY A 27 5.00 3.39 -9.12
CA GLY A 27 6.25 2.70 -8.80
C GLY A 27 6.04 1.59 -7.80
N PRO A 28 7.12 1.02 -7.29
CA PRO A 28 8.49 1.23 -7.74
C PRO A 28 8.78 0.58 -9.10
N ASP A 29 10.00 0.75 -9.61
CA ASP A 29 10.49 0.14 -10.85
C ASP A 29 10.93 -1.34 -10.69
N TYR A 30 10.64 -1.91 -9.52
CA TYR A 30 10.85 -3.32 -9.18
C TYR A 30 9.55 -3.96 -8.69
N PRO A 31 9.42 -5.31 -8.77
CA PRO A 31 8.22 -6.00 -8.25
C PRO A 31 8.03 -5.75 -6.75
N LEU A 32 6.87 -5.20 -6.38
CA LEU A 32 6.49 -4.91 -5.01
C LEU A 32 5.18 -5.59 -4.67
N SER A 33 5.20 -6.51 -3.71
CA SER A 33 4.01 -7.14 -3.15
C SER A 33 3.55 -6.42 -1.88
N ILE A 34 2.26 -6.55 -1.57
CA ILE A 34 1.72 -6.06 -0.29
C ILE A 34 2.43 -6.72 0.90
N GLY A 35 2.83 -7.99 0.77
CA GLY A 35 3.60 -8.69 1.79
C GLY A 35 4.91 -7.99 2.09
N ARG A 36 5.66 -7.62 1.06
CA ARG A 36 6.91 -6.89 1.25
C ARG A 36 6.70 -5.52 1.90
N VAL A 37 5.64 -4.80 1.51
CA VAL A 37 5.31 -3.52 2.15
C VAL A 37 5.05 -3.70 3.64
N LEU A 38 4.27 -4.71 4.03
CA LEU A 38 3.93 -4.97 5.43
C LEU A 38 5.15 -5.44 6.24
N GLU A 39 5.99 -6.31 5.68
CA GLU A 39 7.22 -6.78 6.34
C GLU A 39 8.22 -5.64 6.56
N GLU A 40 8.44 -4.80 5.56
CA GLU A 40 9.31 -3.62 5.68
C GLU A 40 8.72 -2.60 6.68
N SER A 41 7.39 -2.43 6.69
CA SER A 41 6.72 -1.55 7.65
C SER A 41 6.88 -2.06 9.09
N LYS A 42 6.75 -3.38 9.29
CA LYS A 42 7.00 -4.04 10.57
C LYS A 42 8.44 -3.83 11.03
N ALA A 43 9.41 -4.06 10.14
CA ALA A 43 10.83 -3.91 10.45
C ALA A 43 11.19 -2.45 10.78
N GLU A 44 10.74 -1.49 9.97
CA GLU A 44 11.04 -0.06 10.15
C GLU A 44 10.38 0.53 11.41
N SER A 45 9.21 0.01 11.81
CA SER A 45 8.52 0.43 13.02
C SER A 45 9.01 -0.26 14.29
N GLY A 46 9.81 -1.33 14.19
CA GLY A 46 10.18 -2.17 15.31
C GLY A 46 8.98 -2.90 15.95
N SER A 47 7.91 -3.13 15.16
CA SER A 47 6.68 -3.74 15.65
C SER A 47 6.80 -5.25 15.83
N ASP A 48 6.12 -5.79 16.83
CA ASP A 48 5.92 -7.22 17.06
C ASP A 48 4.68 -7.80 16.34
N ALA A 49 4.05 -7.02 15.46
CA ALA A 49 2.85 -7.41 14.72
C ALA A 49 3.02 -8.76 14.02
N VAL A 50 1.97 -9.58 14.09
CA VAL A 50 1.88 -10.86 13.39
C VAL A 50 1.00 -10.70 12.17
N LEU A 51 1.56 -10.93 10.97
CA LEU A 51 0.82 -10.84 9.73
C LEU A 51 0.00 -12.12 9.51
N ASN A 52 -1.30 -11.98 9.39
CA ASN A 52 -2.22 -13.07 9.11
C ASN A 52 -2.67 -12.99 7.65
N TRP A 53 -2.32 -13.99 6.87
CA TRP A 53 -2.73 -14.10 5.47
C TRP A 53 -4.03 -14.87 5.37
N VAL A 54 -5.03 -14.25 4.77
CA VAL A 54 -6.37 -14.81 4.61
C VAL A 54 -6.81 -14.75 3.15
N PRO A 55 -7.64 -15.71 2.67
CA PRO A 55 -8.21 -15.65 1.32
C PRO A 55 -9.12 -14.44 1.14
N ALA A 56 -9.20 -13.91 -0.09
CA ALA A 56 -10.06 -12.78 -0.45
C ALA A 56 -11.55 -13.08 -0.11
N GLU A 57 -12.00 -14.31 -0.36
CA GLU A 57 -13.36 -14.76 -0.07
C GLU A 57 -13.69 -14.69 1.43
N PHE A 58 -12.67 -14.87 2.29
CA PHE A 58 -12.88 -14.69 3.73
C PHE A 58 -13.10 -13.21 4.07
N LEU A 59 -12.35 -12.31 3.46
CA LEU A 59 -12.52 -10.87 3.67
C LEU A 59 -13.93 -10.41 3.23
N GLU A 60 -14.42 -10.90 2.10
CA GLU A 60 -15.79 -10.66 1.64
C GLU A 60 -16.85 -11.16 2.64
N GLN A 61 -16.66 -12.38 3.18
CA GLN A 61 -17.55 -12.94 4.20
C GLN A 61 -17.59 -12.11 5.49
N GLN A 62 -16.49 -11.41 5.81
CA GLN A 62 -16.40 -10.48 6.93
C GLN A 62 -16.84 -9.04 6.56
N ALA A 63 -17.37 -8.83 5.37
CA ALA A 63 -17.76 -7.52 4.85
C ALA A 63 -16.60 -6.49 4.91
N LEU A 64 -15.37 -6.94 4.69
CA LEU A 64 -14.18 -6.10 4.60
C LEU A 64 -13.96 -5.66 3.16
N GLN A 65 -13.98 -4.36 2.95
CA GLN A 65 -13.95 -3.75 1.62
C GLN A 65 -12.53 -3.39 1.19
N ALA A 66 -12.21 -3.76 -0.05
CA ALA A 66 -11.00 -3.27 -0.72
C ALA A 66 -10.99 -1.73 -0.73
N TRP A 67 -9.82 -1.11 -0.69
CA TRP A 67 -9.58 0.34 -0.61
C TRP A 67 -10.07 1.01 0.67
N GLN A 68 -11.24 0.66 1.17
CA GLN A 68 -11.86 1.32 2.32
C GLN A 68 -11.29 0.78 3.63
N ASP A 69 -11.44 -0.51 3.86
CA ASP A 69 -10.98 -1.18 5.08
C ASP A 69 -9.51 -1.62 4.98
N LEU A 70 -9.10 -2.03 3.79
CA LEU A 70 -7.73 -2.45 3.48
C LEU A 70 -7.14 -1.54 2.39
N PRO A 71 -6.61 -0.35 2.77
CA PRO A 71 -5.99 0.57 1.84
C PRO A 71 -4.86 -0.12 1.07
N ALA A 72 -4.71 0.23 -0.19
CA ALA A 72 -3.72 -0.34 -1.11
C ALA A 72 -3.89 -1.84 -1.43
N TRP A 73 -4.99 -2.48 -1.02
CA TRP A 73 -5.32 -3.84 -1.42
C TRP A 73 -6.58 -3.89 -2.28
N VAL A 74 -6.51 -4.66 -3.37
CA VAL A 74 -7.63 -5.00 -4.26
C VAL A 74 -7.44 -6.45 -4.68
N PRO A 75 -8.49 -7.28 -4.70
CA PRO A 75 -8.37 -8.67 -5.15
C PRO A 75 -8.01 -8.73 -6.66
N ASP A 76 -7.06 -9.59 -7.04
CA ASP A 76 -6.68 -9.79 -8.47
C ASP A 76 -7.66 -10.74 -9.18
N VAL A 77 -8.97 -10.41 -9.09
CA VAL A 77 -10.06 -11.23 -9.67
C VAL A 77 -11.09 -10.34 -10.37
N GLY A 78 -11.90 -10.94 -11.24
CA GLY A 78 -12.99 -10.25 -11.91
C GLY A 78 -12.53 -8.99 -12.67
N GLU A 79 -13.21 -7.89 -12.47
CA GLU A 79 -12.91 -6.59 -13.09
C GLU A 79 -11.59 -5.96 -12.60
N TYR A 80 -11.09 -6.36 -11.44
CA TYR A 80 -9.83 -5.88 -10.87
C TYR A 80 -8.62 -6.68 -11.31
N ARG A 81 -8.81 -7.72 -12.15
CA ARG A 81 -7.69 -8.53 -12.64
C ARG A 81 -6.67 -7.67 -13.38
N GLY A 82 -5.43 -7.71 -12.89
CA GLY A 82 -4.33 -6.95 -13.47
C GLY A 82 -4.31 -5.47 -13.09
N PHE A 83 -5.17 -5.00 -12.18
CA PHE A 83 -5.25 -3.59 -11.75
C PHE A 83 -3.88 -3.01 -11.36
N PHE A 84 -3.02 -3.81 -10.73
CA PHE A 84 -1.67 -3.39 -10.34
C PHE A 84 -0.59 -3.66 -11.40
N ARG A 85 -0.96 -4.18 -12.59
CA ARG A 85 -0.02 -4.47 -13.68
C ARG A 85 0.09 -3.29 -14.64
N VAL A 86 0.62 -2.19 -14.13
CA VAL A 86 0.77 -0.95 -14.90
C VAL A 86 2.14 -0.91 -15.58
N ASP A 87 2.18 -0.64 -16.88
CA ASP A 87 3.43 -0.46 -17.61
C ASP A 87 4.00 0.95 -17.37
N CYS A 88 5.09 1.01 -16.64
CA CYS A 88 5.80 2.24 -16.29
C CYS A 88 7.12 2.44 -17.07
N ARG A 89 7.41 1.61 -18.08
CA ARG A 89 8.68 1.69 -18.83
C ARG A 89 8.92 3.08 -19.42
N ARG A 90 7.89 3.71 -19.95
CA ARG A 90 7.99 5.07 -20.51
C ARG A 90 8.36 6.10 -19.44
N THR A 91 7.82 5.98 -18.25
CA THR A 91 8.06 6.86 -17.12
C THR A 91 9.49 6.72 -16.60
N VAL A 92 9.95 5.47 -16.44
CA VAL A 92 11.33 5.16 -16.06
C VAL A 92 12.32 5.65 -17.12
N ALA A 93 12.04 5.44 -18.41
CA ALA A 93 12.85 5.95 -19.51
C ALA A 93 12.88 7.50 -19.56
N ALA A 94 11.85 8.17 -19.03
CA ALA A 94 11.81 9.62 -18.90
C ALA A 94 12.49 10.14 -17.61
N GLY A 95 13.11 9.26 -16.81
CA GLY A 95 13.95 9.61 -15.68
C GLY A 95 13.30 9.47 -14.30
N LEU A 96 12.10 8.88 -14.19
CA LEU A 96 11.57 8.57 -12.85
C LEU A 96 12.47 7.56 -12.15
N THR A 97 12.91 7.90 -10.95
CA THR A 97 13.63 7.01 -10.04
C THR A 97 12.83 6.84 -8.76
N CYS A 98 12.91 5.66 -8.18
CA CYS A 98 12.19 5.35 -6.94
C CYS A 98 13.19 5.14 -5.80
N ARG A 99 12.96 5.80 -4.68
CA ARG A 99 13.73 5.61 -3.46
C ARG A 99 13.52 4.21 -2.86
N PRO A 100 14.38 3.76 -1.94
CA PRO A 100 14.14 2.54 -1.19
C PRO A 100 12.80 2.59 -0.42
N LEU A 101 12.04 1.50 -0.46
CA LEU A 101 10.73 1.41 0.20
C LEU A 101 10.77 1.83 1.68
N ARG A 102 11.82 1.43 2.40
CA ARG A 102 11.98 1.79 3.83
C ARG A 102 12.00 3.29 4.08
N ASP A 103 12.53 4.09 3.13
CA ASP A 103 12.59 5.54 3.28
C ASP A 103 11.19 6.14 3.17
N THR A 104 10.39 5.68 2.20
CA THR A 104 8.96 6.03 2.09
C THR A 104 8.19 5.63 3.34
N ILE A 105 8.43 4.44 3.88
CA ILE A 105 7.75 3.95 5.11
C ILE A 105 8.13 4.83 6.30
N ARG A 106 9.42 5.14 6.49
CA ARG A 106 9.90 5.98 7.58
C ARG A 106 9.26 7.36 7.53
N GLU A 107 9.32 8.04 6.37
CA GLU A 107 8.76 9.37 6.19
C GLU A 107 7.23 9.38 6.37
N THR A 108 6.54 8.36 5.86
CA THR A 108 5.09 8.20 6.06
C THR A 108 4.74 8.04 7.54
N ARG A 109 5.53 7.27 8.28
CA ARG A 109 5.35 7.10 9.73
C ARG A 109 5.60 8.40 10.50
N GLU A 110 6.66 9.12 10.15
CA GLU A 110 6.96 10.44 10.74
C GLU A 110 5.83 11.43 10.46
N TRP A 111 5.33 11.48 9.25
CA TRP A 111 4.16 12.27 8.89
C TRP A 111 2.92 11.84 9.68
N ALA A 112 2.63 10.55 9.76
CA ALA A 112 1.49 10.03 10.53
C ALA A 112 1.58 10.38 12.02
N ALA A 113 2.78 10.46 12.58
CA ALA A 113 3.01 10.86 13.97
C ALA A 113 2.73 12.33 14.25
N THR A 114 2.55 13.18 13.23
CA THR A 114 2.16 14.59 13.42
C THR A 114 0.68 14.77 13.73
N PHE A 115 -0.14 13.73 13.52
CA PHE A 115 -1.56 13.76 13.84
C PHE A 115 -1.82 13.42 15.31
N THR A 116 -2.91 13.96 15.85
CA THR A 116 -3.34 13.68 17.21
C THR A 116 -3.90 12.26 17.34
N PRO A 117 -3.87 11.65 18.53
CA PRO A 117 -4.35 10.27 18.73
C PRO A 117 -5.82 10.04 18.37
N ASP A 118 -6.63 11.10 18.34
CA ASP A 118 -8.05 11.11 18.01
C ASP A 118 -8.32 11.41 16.52
N HIS A 119 -7.25 11.48 15.70
CA HIS A 119 -7.40 11.71 14.27
C HIS A 119 -8.20 10.59 13.60
N GLU A 120 -9.29 10.95 12.94
CA GLU A 120 -10.11 10.02 12.19
C GLU A 120 -9.58 9.82 10.77
N TRP A 121 -9.06 8.63 10.49
CA TRP A 121 -8.62 8.26 9.17
C TRP A 121 -9.81 7.94 8.26
N ARG A 122 -9.77 8.43 7.03
CA ARG A 122 -10.85 8.20 6.03
C ARG A 122 -10.95 6.77 5.54
N ALA A 123 -9.88 5.99 5.68
CA ALA A 123 -9.80 4.59 5.29
C ALA A 123 -8.95 3.83 6.30
N GLY A 124 -9.14 2.53 6.35
CA GLY A 124 -8.42 1.63 7.25
C GLY A 124 -9.37 0.88 8.18
N LEU A 125 -8.91 -0.25 8.66
CA LEU A 125 -9.68 -1.11 9.52
C LEU A 125 -9.57 -0.66 10.97
N SER A 126 -10.71 -0.47 11.64
CA SER A 126 -10.69 -0.21 13.07
C SER A 126 -10.18 -1.42 13.85
N ARG A 127 -9.49 -1.19 14.97
CA ARG A 127 -8.98 -2.27 15.84
C ARG A 127 -10.07 -3.25 16.32
N ALA A 128 -11.31 -2.78 16.45
CA ALA A 128 -12.44 -3.63 16.84
C ALA A 128 -12.82 -4.59 15.70
N ARG A 129 -12.93 -4.08 14.46
CA ARG A 129 -13.22 -4.91 13.28
C ARG A 129 -12.09 -5.87 12.97
N GLU A 130 -10.84 -5.42 13.09
CA GLU A 130 -9.67 -6.28 12.91
C GLU A 130 -9.69 -7.47 13.88
N ARG A 131 -9.88 -7.21 15.18
CA ARG A 131 -9.98 -8.27 16.19
C ARG A 131 -11.11 -9.25 15.92
N ALA A 132 -12.27 -8.75 15.49
CA ALA A 132 -13.40 -9.61 15.15
C ALA A 132 -13.09 -10.52 13.95
N ALA A 133 -12.48 -9.98 12.90
CA ALA A 133 -12.07 -10.74 11.72
C ALA A 133 -10.99 -11.79 12.06
N LEU A 134 -9.99 -11.43 12.86
CA LEU A 134 -8.96 -12.38 13.30
C LEU A 134 -9.53 -13.50 14.17
N ALA A 135 -10.44 -13.18 15.10
CA ALA A 135 -11.13 -14.21 15.91
C ALA A 135 -11.93 -15.17 15.03
N ALA A 136 -12.67 -14.67 14.05
CA ALA A 136 -13.41 -15.51 13.10
C ALA A 136 -12.47 -16.39 12.25
N TRP A 137 -11.32 -15.84 11.84
CA TRP A 137 -10.31 -16.59 11.09
C TRP A 137 -9.69 -17.73 11.91
N HIS A 138 -9.27 -17.44 13.14
CA HIS A 138 -8.68 -18.46 14.03
C HIS A 138 -9.68 -19.56 14.38
N ALA A 139 -10.94 -19.20 14.67
CA ALA A 139 -12.00 -20.19 14.92
C ALA A 139 -12.21 -21.13 13.72
N ARG A 140 -12.15 -20.60 12.49
CA ARG A 140 -12.25 -21.41 11.27
C ARG A 140 -11.09 -22.39 11.09
N GLN A 141 -9.89 -22.03 11.60
CA GLN A 141 -8.72 -22.89 11.52
C GLN A 141 -8.60 -23.89 12.68
N GLY A 142 -9.55 -23.90 13.62
CA GLY A 142 -9.48 -24.73 14.83
C GLY A 142 -8.32 -24.33 15.76
N ARG A 143 -7.85 -23.10 15.68
CA ARG A 143 -6.83 -22.55 16.58
C ARG A 143 -7.51 -21.76 17.70
N PRO A 144 -7.18 -22.07 18.97
CA PRO A 144 -7.71 -21.33 20.11
C PRO A 144 -7.23 -19.86 20.14
#